data_2c43a34ce79bd4df7bdc340941ff5abb
#
_entry.id   2c43a34ce79bd4df7bdc340941ff5abb
#
_cell.length_a   1.000
_cell.length_b   1.000
_cell.length_c   1.000
_cell.angle_alpha   90.00
_cell.angle_beta   90.00
_cell.angle_gamma   90.00
#
_symmetry.space_group_name_H-M   'P 1'
#
loop_
_entity.id
_entity.type
_entity.pdbx_description
1 polymer ?
#
loop_
_entity_poly.entity_id
_entity_poly.type
_entity_poly.pdbx_seq_one_letter_code
_entity_poly.pdbx_strand_id
1 'polypeptide(L)'
;AYAFYQSKLMSLDVPKTVTKIDEYAFSYCNNLESVSIPGSVKILPESLFEADMKLKKVTLGQGVSRIERAAFRHCGLTGVSFPDSVTVIGEDAFSFCADLRKVSLPKKLTEIGNGVFSNCRKLGNITVPASVKKIRSHAFYDCLAMKKITILNSKTVIEKEAIGYNFNSGKNKTFVIAGKKGSTAQTYAKKNGFRFLNNTAAVRTAKMTGVPKTKTILRGKTYTIQAVTVPYYSDEKILFRSSDRRIATVNSKGVVKGIRKGTAVITVQSGAKKLTCKVT
;
A
#
# COMPACT_ATOMS: atom_id res chain seq x y z
N ALA A 1 24.67 5.60 17.44
CA ALA A 1 23.27 6.06 17.40
C ALA A 1 23.23 7.58 17.11
N TYR A 2 22.14 8.08 16.52
CA TYR A 2 21.84 9.51 16.30
C TYR A 2 22.84 10.31 15.43
N ALA A 3 23.66 9.67 14.60
CA ALA A 3 24.75 10.34 13.87
C ALA A 3 24.29 11.50 12.96
N PHE A 4 23.10 11.37 12.35
CA PHE A 4 22.49 12.38 11.48
C PHE A 4 21.06 12.73 11.93
N TYR A 5 20.73 12.50 13.19
CA TYR A 5 19.44 12.83 13.77
C TYR A 5 19.06 14.30 13.51
N GLN A 6 17.85 14.55 13.01
CA GLN A 6 17.36 15.87 12.64
C GLN A 6 18.21 16.61 11.58
N SER A 7 19.01 15.89 10.80
CA SER A 7 19.81 16.52 9.75
C SER A 7 18.95 17.12 8.64
N LYS A 8 19.53 18.07 7.90
CA LYS A 8 18.87 18.74 6.75
C LYS A 8 19.10 18.01 5.42
N LEU A 9 19.55 16.75 5.45
CA LEU A 9 19.77 15.94 4.25
C LEU A 9 18.49 15.85 3.41
N MET A 10 18.63 16.03 2.11
CA MET A 10 17.51 15.87 1.14
C MET A 10 17.50 14.48 0.49
N SER A 11 18.67 13.89 0.34
CA SER A 11 18.85 12.52 -0.18
C SER A 11 20.02 11.85 0.49
N LEU A 12 19.98 10.52 0.52
CA LEU A 12 21.03 9.71 1.11
C LEU A 12 21.32 8.50 0.19
N ASP A 13 22.55 8.41 -0.25
CA ASP A 13 23.08 7.20 -0.91
C ASP A 13 24.18 6.61 -0.03
N VAL A 14 23.86 5.52 0.67
CA VAL A 14 24.79 4.88 1.59
C VAL A 14 25.86 4.12 0.81
N PRO A 15 27.15 4.40 1.00
CA PRO A 15 28.22 3.70 0.29
C PRO A 15 28.21 2.19 0.52
N LYS A 16 28.61 1.41 -0.48
CA LYS A 16 28.68 -0.07 -0.40
C LYS A 16 29.69 -0.59 0.63
N THR A 17 30.62 0.24 1.06
CA THR A 17 31.60 -0.06 2.11
C THR A 17 30.98 -0.04 3.52
N VAL A 18 29.83 0.62 3.68
CA VAL A 18 29.11 0.63 4.96
C VAL A 18 28.42 -0.72 5.17
N THR A 19 28.71 -1.35 6.30
CA THR A 19 28.13 -2.65 6.69
C THR A 19 27.19 -2.56 7.88
N LYS A 20 27.29 -1.48 8.68
CA LYS A 20 26.48 -1.25 9.87
C LYS A 20 26.03 0.21 9.96
N ILE A 21 24.78 0.41 10.34
CA ILE A 21 24.20 1.69 10.72
C ILE A 21 23.59 1.48 12.09
N ASP A 22 23.71 2.45 12.97
CA ASP A 22 23.14 2.35 14.32
C ASP A 22 21.71 2.95 14.37
N GLU A 23 21.02 2.68 15.48
CA GLU A 23 19.66 3.12 15.75
C GLU A 23 19.51 4.64 15.68
N TYR A 24 18.33 5.10 15.23
CA TYR A 24 17.96 6.52 15.10
C TYR A 24 18.91 7.36 14.23
N ALA A 25 19.82 6.72 13.46
CA ALA A 25 20.88 7.46 12.77
C ALA A 25 20.37 8.57 11.85
N PHE A 26 19.21 8.39 11.21
CA PHE A 26 18.60 9.35 10.30
C PHE A 26 17.18 9.76 10.71
N SER A 27 16.74 9.48 11.94
CA SER A 27 15.40 9.85 12.40
C SER A 27 15.18 11.36 12.38
N TYR A 28 13.94 11.77 12.10
CA TYR A 28 13.52 13.18 12.04
C TYR A 28 14.26 14.03 11.01
N CYS A 29 14.83 13.42 9.97
CA CYS A 29 15.41 14.13 8.83
C CYS A 29 14.31 14.70 7.93
N ASN A 30 13.66 15.76 8.38
CA ASN A 30 12.43 16.32 7.80
C ASN A 30 12.53 16.77 6.32
N ASN A 31 13.72 16.81 5.75
CA ASN A 31 13.95 17.13 4.35
C ASN A 31 14.34 15.93 3.51
N LEU A 32 14.54 14.76 4.10
CA LEU A 32 14.98 13.55 3.39
C LEU A 32 13.84 13.03 2.50
N GLU A 33 14.05 13.01 1.19
CA GLU A 33 13.04 12.59 0.19
C GLU A 33 13.31 11.19 -0.36
N SER A 34 14.56 10.79 -0.43
CA SER A 34 14.95 9.49 -0.96
C SER A 34 16.19 8.93 -0.28
N VAL A 35 16.22 7.59 -0.16
CA VAL A 35 17.35 6.87 0.41
C VAL A 35 17.64 5.60 -0.38
N SER A 36 18.94 5.31 -0.54
CA SER A 36 19.43 4.04 -1.12
C SER A 36 20.33 3.36 -0.08
N ILE A 37 19.94 2.15 0.31
CA ILE A 37 20.66 1.30 1.27
C ILE A 37 21.28 0.12 0.53
N PRO A 38 22.60 -0.07 0.55
CA PRO A 38 23.26 -1.17 -0.14
C PRO A 38 23.01 -2.51 0.58
N GLY A 39 23.17 -3.62 -0.15
CA GLY A 39 23.04 -4.97 0.41
C GLY A 39 24.16 -5.38 1.38
N SER A 40 25.19 -4.58 1.56
CA SER A 40 26.20 -4.73 2.62
C SER A 40 25.62 -4.49 4.00
N VAL A 41 24.65 -3.56 4.15
CA VAL A 41 23.89 -3.33 5.37
C VAL A 41 22.83 -4.42 5.50
N LYS A 42 23.07 -5.41 6.35
CA LYS A 42 22.17 -6.57 6.51
C LYS A 42 20.93 -6.27 7.36
N ILE A 43 21.06 -5.37 8.31
CA ILE A 43 20.01 -5.04 9.28
C ILE A 43 19.76 -3.53 9.22
N LEU A 44 18.52 -3.15 9.00
CA LEU A 44 18.05 -1.78 9.22
C LEU A 44 17.63 -1.68 10.68
N PRO A 45 18.36 -0.92 11.52
CA PRO A 45 18.15 -0.91 12.95
C PRO A 45 16.86 -0.18 13.35
N GLU A 46 16.56 -0.25 14.64
CA GLU A 46 15.39 0.40 15.22
C GLU A 46 15.35 1.89 14.90
N SER A 47 14.16 2.37 14.54
CA SER A 47 13.85 3.79 14.28
C SER A 47 14.81 4.50 13.32
N LEU A 48 15.43 3.77 12.38
CA LEU A 48 16.48 4.29 11.49
C LEU A 48 16.06 5.56 10.74
N PHE A 49 14.82 5.60 10.22
CA PHE A 49 14.21 6.71 9.48
C PHE A 49 12.87 7.16 10.11
N GLU A 50 12.70 6.96 11.41
CA GLU A 50 11.45 7.32 12.07
C GLU A 50 11.15 8.82 11.90
N ALA A 51 9.90 9.13 11.57
CA ALA A 51 9.36 10.47 11.39
C ALA A 51 9.95 11.28 10.21
N ASP A 52 10.54 10.61 9.23
CA ASP A 52 10.98 11.24 7.97
C ASP A 52 9.78 11.44 7.04
N MET A 53 8.94 12.41 7.35
CA MET A 53 7.64 12.61 6.68
C MET A 53 7.75 12.92 5.17
N LYS A 54 8.89 13.45 4.71
CA LYS A 54 9.16 13.69 3.29
C LYS A 54 9.78 12.50 2.57
N LEU A 55 10.22 11.44 3.27
CA LEU A 55 10.84 10.27 2.68
C LEU A 55 9.80 9.47 1.86
N LYS A 56 9.82 9.65 0.56
CA LYS A 56 8.86 9.04 -0.38
C LYS A 56 9.38 7.78 -1.05
N LYS A 57 10.71 7.65 -1.15
CA LYS A 57 11.35 6.56 -1.88
C LYS A 57 12.46 5.93 -1.05
N VAL A 58 12.40 4.61 -0.90
CA VAL A 58 13.48 3.80 -0.35
C VAL A 58 13.87 2.71 -1.36
N THR A 59 15.17 2.57 -1.59
CA THR A 59 15.75 1.47 -2.37
C THR A 59 16.57 0.61 -1.44
N LEU A 60 16.22 -0.68 -1.35
CA LEU A 60 16.90 -1.66 -0.51
C LEU A 60 17.68 -2.63 -1.39
N GLY A 61 18.99 -2.71 -1.19
CA GLY A 61 19.89 -3.61 -1.92
C GLY A 61 19.66 -5.07 -1.56
N GLN A 62 20.00 -5.97 -2.52
CA GLN A 62 20.01 -7.41 -2.28
C GLN A 62 21.03 -7.72 -1.17
N GLY A 63 20.56 -8.37 -0.11
CA GLY A 63 21.35 -8.67 1.08
C GLY A 63 20.83 -8.03 2.36
N VAL A 64 20.00 -6.97 2.28
CA VAL A 64 19.20 -6.51 3.43
C VAL A 64 18.28 -7.66 3.84
N SER A 65 18.39 -8.11 5.09
CA SER A 65 17.68 -9.31 5.58
C SER A 65 16.69 -9.04 6.70
N ARG A 66 16.89 -7.95 7.43
CA ARG A 66 16.05 -7.58 8.57
C ARG A 66 15.76 -6.09 8.57
N ILE A 67 14.52 -5.74 8.89
CA ILE A 67 14.05 -4.39 9.14
C ILE A 67 13.51 -4.41 10.57
N GLU A 68 14.16 -3.68 11.47
CA GLU A 68 13.83 -3.72 12.90
C GLU A 68 12.66 -2.79 13.26
N ARG A 69 12.34 -2.71 14.54
CA ARG A 69 11.21 -1.96 15.09
C ARG A 69 11.22 -0.51 14.61
N ALA A 70 10.07 0.01 14.20
CA ALA A 70 9.83 1.41 13.82
C ALA A 70 10.78 1.99 12.75
N ALA A 71 11.55 1.16 12.01
CA ALA A 71 12.61 1.62 11.11
C ALA A 71 12.15 2.67 10.07
N PHE A 72 10.87 2.64 9.65
CA PHE A 72 10.24 3.61 8.74
C PHE A 72 8.91 4.14 9.30
N ARG A 73 8.74 4.14 10.62
CA ARG A 73 7.52 4.64 11.25
C ARG A 73 7.33 6.13 10.92
N HIS A 74 6.08 6.55 10.61
CA HIS A 74 5.74 7.93 10.24
C HIS A 74 6.48 8.48 8.99
N CYS A 75 6.95 7.60 8.08
CA CYS A 75 7.54 8.05 6.82
C CYS A 75 6.47 8.38 5.76
N GLY A 76 6.82 9.31 4.85
CA GLY A 76 5.99 9.70 3.70
C GLY A 76 6.00 8.70 2.54
N LEU A 77 6.42 7.45 2.74
CA LEU A 77 6.58 6.43 1.71
C LEU A 77 5.29 6.20 0.90
N THR A 78 5.42 6.15 -0.42
CA THR A 78 4.28 5.88 -1.31
C THR A 78 4.22 4.43 -1.78
N GLY A 79 5.32 3.71 -1.68
CA GLY A 79 5.44 2.28 -1.98
C GLY A 79 6.77 1.73 -1.49
N VAL A 80 6.79 0.44 -1.18
CA VAL A 80 7.99 -0.30 -0.79
C VAL A 80 8.07 -1.59 -1.56
N SER A 81 9.27 -1.88 -2.08
CA SER A 81 9.64 -3.16 -2.66
C SER A 81 10.80 -3.73 -1.86
N PHE A 82 10.64 -4.95 -1.39
CA PHE A 82 11.66 -5.62 -0.59
C PHE A 82 12.48 -6.56 -1.46
N PRO A 83 13.81 -6.65 -1.24
CA PRO A 83 14.61 -7.71 -1.82
C PRO A 83 14.21 -9.08 -1.25
N ASP A 84 14.43 -10.15 -2.02
CA ASP A 84 14.10 -11.53 -1.60
C ASP A 84 14.90 -12.01 -0.38
N SER A 85 15.94 -11.28 0.01
CA SER A 85 16.74 -11.53 1.22
C SER A 85 16.02 -11.16 2.52
N VAL A 86 14.98 -10.31 2.48
CA VAL A 86 14.25 -9.87 3.70
C VAL A 86 13.41 -11.03 4.24
N THR A 87 13.68 -11.40 5.48
CA THR A 87 12.98 -12.47 6.21
C THR A 87 12.22 -11.99 7.42
N VAL A 88 12.57 -10.80 7.94
CA VAL A 88 11.94 -10.20 9.14
C VAL A 88 11.60 -8.74 8.87
N ILE A 89 10.37 -8.37 9.21
CA ILE A 89 9.91 -6.98 9.32
C ILE A 89 9.37 -6.84 10.73
N GLY A 90 10.06 -6.03 11.53
CA GLY A 90 9.82 -5.86 12.95
C GLY A 90 8.55 -5.07 13.27
N GLU A 91 8.26 -4.97 14.57
CA GLU A 91 7.11 -4.27 15.09
C GLU A 91 7.08 -2.81 14.61
N ASP A 92 5.89 -2.31 14.24
CA ASP A 92 5.66 -0.93 13.79
C ASP A 92 6.57 -0.42 12.65
N ALA A 93 7.30 -1.31 11.96
CA ALA A 93 8.34 -0.90 11.00
C ALA A 93 7.86 0.09 9.92
N PHE A 94 6.59 0.04 9.52
CA PHE A 94 5.95 0.94 8.55
C PHE A 94 4.65 1.57 9.11
N SER A 95 4.47 1.55 10.43
CA SER A 95 3.26 2.14 11.02
C SER A 95 3.19 3.63 10.73
N PHE A 96 1.96 4.15 10.57
CA PHE A 96 1.69 5.54 10.23
C PHE A 96 2.29 6.04 8.89
N CYS A 97 2.72 5.14 8.00
CA CYS A 97 3.04 5.52 6.62
C CYS A 97 1.74 5.78 5.85
N ALA A 98 1.07 6.90 6.14
CA ALA A 98 -0.28 7.20 5.69
C ALA A 98 -0.42 7.29 4.16
N ASP A 99 0.67 7.59 3.44
CA ASP A 99 0.71 7.68 1.98
C ASP A 99 1.09 6.36 1.30
N LEU A 100 1.43 5.31 2.05
CA LEU A 100 1.82 4.02 1.52
C LEU A 100 0.64 3.35 0.79
N ARG A 101 0.80 3.12 -0.52
CA ARG A 101 -0.28 2.60 -1.39
C ARG A 101 -0.06 1.17 -1.83
N LYS A 102 1.20 0.77 -1.98
CA LYS A 102 1.58 -0.52 -2.53
C LYS A 102 2.77 -1.11 -1.77
N VAL A 103 2.58 -2.34 -1.34
CA VAL A 103 3.61 -3.16 -0.72
C VAL A 103 3.61 -4.53 -1.41
N SER A 104 4.78 -5.03 -1.78
CA SER A 104 4.98 -6.40 -2.21
C SER A 104 5.79 -7.12 -1.14
N LEU A 105 5.14 -7.97 -0.35
CA LEU A 105 5.80 -8.67 0.75
C LEU A 105 6.86 -9.66 0.24
N PRO A 106 8.02 -9.77 0.92
CA PRO A 106 9.10 -10.68 0.52
C PRO A 106 8.66 -12.14 0.56
N LYS A 107 9.09 -12.93 -0.43
CA LYS A 107 8.69 -14.34 -0.55
C LYS A 107 9.21 -15.23 0.59
N LYS A 108 10.28 -14.80 1.29
CA LYS A 108 10.88 -15.52 2.42
C LYS A 108 10.42 -14.99 3.78
N LEU A 109 9.53 -14.01 3.83
CA LEU A 109 9.01 -13.47 5.08
C LEU A 109 8.28 -14.55 5.88
N THR A 110 8.67 -14.76 7.13
CA THR A 110 8.09 -15.80 7.98
C THR A 110 7.02 -15.28 8.93
N GLU A 111 7.06 -14.00 9.26
CA GLU A 111 6.15 -13.35 10.20
C GLU A 111 5.90 -11.89 9.79
N ILE A 112 4.67 -11.42 9.98
CA ILE A 112 4.29 -10.01 9.93
C ILE A 112 4.10 -9.57 11.38
N GLY A 113 4.97 -8.68 11.87
CA GLY A 113 5.05 -8.25 13.26
C GLY A 113 3.83 -7.47 13.73
N ASN A 114 3.82 -7.12 15.01
CA ASN A 114 2.78 -6.28 15.59
C ASN A 114 2.80 -4.90 14.93
N GLY A 115 1.63 -4.36 14.57
CA GLY A 115 1.49 -3.01 14.04
C GLY A 115 2.24 -2.67 12.75
N VAL A 116 2.90 -3.63 12.05
CA VAL A 116 3.84 -3.36 10.93
C VAL A 116 3.31 -2.35 9.93
N PHE A 117 2.04 -2.45 9.52
CA PHE A 117 1.38 -1.54 8.59
C PHE A 117 0.18 -0.82 9.23
N SER A 118 0.15 -0.71 10.55
CA SER A 118 -0.91 0.01 11.25
C SER A 118 -0.97 1.47 10.76
N ASN A 119 -2.19 1.99 10.60
CA ASN A 119 -2.42 3.36 10.10
C ASN A 119 -1.85 3.68 8.71
N CYS A 120 -1.57 2.66 7.88
CA CYS A 120 -1.28 2.83 6.46
C CYS A 120 -2.58 3.05 5.68
N ARG A 121 -3.23 4.19 5.88
CA ARG A 121 -4.62 4.46 5.44
C ARG A 121 -4.86 4.36 3.93
N LYS A 122 -3.81 4.54 3.11
CA LYS A 122 -3.88 4.43 1.64
C LYS A 122 -3.42 3.08 1.11
N LEU A 123 -3.02 2.14 1.99
CA LEU A 123 -2.54 0.82 1.59
C LEU A 123 -3.66 0.02 0.92
N GLY A 124 -3.38 -0.43 -0.32
CA GLY A 124 -4.29 -1.25 -1.10
C GLY A 124 -4.29 -2.72 -0.67
N ASN A 125 -4.91 -3.56 -1.51
CA ASN A 125 -4.98 -5.01 -1.26
C ASN A 125 -3.58 -5.63 -1.16
N ILE A 126 -3.44 -6.60 -0.25
CA ILE A 126 -2.19 -7.31 0.04
C ILE A 126 -2.36 -8.81 -0.24
N THR A 127 -1.32 -9.42 -0.77
CA THR A 127 -1.17 -10.88 -0.78
C THR A 127 -0.07 -11.26 0.20
N VAL A 128 -0.42 -12.05 1.20
CA VAL A 128 0.49 -12.60 2.21
C VAL A 128 1.10 -13.89 1.65
N PRO A 129 2.43 -13.96 1.53
CA PRO A 129 3.14 -15.12 0.96
C PRO A 129 2.89 -16.41 1.73
N ALA A 130 3.08 -17.55 1.06
CA ALA A 130 2.95 -18.87 1.66
C ALA A 130 3.99 -19.16 2.75
N SER A 131 5.10 -18.44 2.79
CA SER A 131 6.13 -18.52 3.82
C SER A 131 5.69 -17.98 5.18
N VAL A 132 4.69 -17.07 5.21
CA VAL A 132 4.24 -16.40 6.44
C VAL A 132 3.48 -17.39 7.32
N LYS A 133 4.03 -17.64 8.49
CA LYS A 133 3.45 -18.54 9.51
C LYS A 133 2.56 -17.77 10.51
N LYS A 134 2.81 -16.47 10.69
CA LYS A 134 2.11 -15.67 11.70
C LYS A 134 1.88 -14.22 11.23
N ILE A 135 0.69 -13.71 11.51
CA ILE A 135 0.32 -12.29 11.40
C ILE A 135 -0.07 -11.85 12.80
N ARG A 136 0.72 -10.93 13.38
CA ARG A 136 0.52 -10.47 14.75
C ARG A 136 -0.58 -9.42 14.86
N SER A 137 -0.95 -9.09 16.09
CA SER A 137 -2.00 -8.11 16.39
C SER A 137 -1.74 -6.79 15.69
N HIS A 138 -2.81 -6.13 15.24
CA HIS A 138 -2.80 -4.80 14.61
C HIS A 138 -1.92 -4.67 13.35
N ALA A 139 -1.39 -5.77 12.79
CA ALA A 139 -0.48 -5.74 11.64
C ALA A 139 -1.00 -4.89 10.46
N PHE A 140 -2.33 -4.87 10.24
CA PHE A 140 -3.01 -4.07 9.21
C PHE A 140 -4.18 -3.25 9.80
N TYR A 141 -4.01 -2.77 11.04
CA TYR A 141 -5.03 -1.95 11.69
C TYR A 141 -5.14 -0.58 11.01
N ASP A 142 -6.34 -0.06 10.86
CA ASP A 142 -6.64 1.25 10.22
C ASP A 142 -6.11 1.39 8.77
N CYS A 143 -5.98 0.28 8.02
CA CYS A 143 -5.68 0.29 6.57
C CYS A 143 -6.97 0.55 5.78
N LEU A 144 -7.47 1.79 5.76
CA LEU A 144 -8.81 2.16 5.28
C LEU A 144 -9.05 1.88 3.79
N ALA A 145 -8.00 1.99 2.96
CA ALA A 145 -8.10 1.72 1.52
C ALA A 145 -8.05 0.23 1.18
N MET A 146 -7.64 -0.63 2.13
CA MET A 146 -7.57 -2.08 1.92
C MET A 146 -8.97 -2.69 1.95
N LYS A 147 -9.36 -3.33 0.87
CA LYS A 147 -10.67 -4.01 0.73
C LYS A 147 -10.56 -5.52 0.83
N LYS A 148 -9.38 -6.05 0.54
CA LYS A 148 -9.11 -7.48 0.55
C LYS A 148 -7.69 -7.78 1.00
N ILE A 149 -7.53 -8.86 1.75
CA ILE A 149 -6.25 -9.52 1.98
C ILE A 149 -6.32 -10.96 1.49
N THR A 150 -5.29 -11.44 0.81
CA THR A 150 -5.18 -12.83 0.36
C THR A 150 -4.10 -13.52 1.15
N ILE A 151 -4.41 -14.65 1.80
CA ILE A 151 -3.47 -15.43 2.63
C ILE A 151 -3.22 -16.77 1.95
N LEU A 152 -2.00 -16.95 1.45
CA LEU A 152 -1.63 -18.12 0.65
C LEU A 152 -1.36 -19.38 1.52
N ASN A 153 -0.83 -19.20 2.72
CA ASN A 153 -0.59 -20.31 3.65
C ASN A 153 -1.85 -20.65 4.43
N SER A 154 -2.34 -21.87 4.29
CA SER A 154 -3.56 -22.34 4.95
C SER A 154 -3.44 -22.46 6.48
N LYS A 155 -2.22 -22.44 7.01
CA LYS A 155 -1.92 -22.61 8.44
C LYS A 155 -1.43 -21.32 9.12
N THR A 156 -1.44 -20.15 8.43
CA THR A 156 -1.02 -18.88 9.03
C THR A 156 -1.83 -18.57 10.28
N VAL A 157 -1.18 -18.43 11.42
CA VAL A 157 -1.83 -17.97 12.66
C VAL A 157 -2.12 -16.46 12.50
N ILE A 158 -3.36 -16.07 12.79
CA ILE A 158 -3.80 -14.67 12.68
C ILE A 158 -4.26 -14.23 14.07
N GLU A 159 -3.54 -13.30 14.67
CA GLU A 159 -3.82 -12.81 16.01
C GLU A 159 -5.05 -11.86 16.04
N LYS A 160 -5.46 -11.50 17.26
CA LYS A 160 -6.59 -10.60 17.50
C LYS A 160 -6.39 -9.28 16.78
N GLU A 161 -7.42 -8.77 16.12
CA GLU A 161 -7.45 -7.47 15.43
C GLU A 161 -6.34 -7.23 14.39
N ALA A 162 -5.68 -8.31 13.97
CA ALA A 162 -4.57 -8.22 13.00
C ALA A 162 -5.01 -7.67 11.63
N ILE A 163 -6.27 -7.95 11.21
CA ILE A 163 -6.74 -7.70 9.86
C ILE A 163 -8.21 -7.25 9.89
N GLY A 164 -8.53 -6.21 9.10
CA GLY A 164 -9.91 -5.78 8.84
C GLY A 164 -10.54 -4.92 9.94
N TYR A 165 -9.73 -4.40 10.84
CA TYR A 165 -10.17 -3.50 11.91
C TYR A 165 -9.68 -2.07 11.67
N ASN A 166 -10.42 -1.10 12.19
CA ASN A 166 -10.06 0.31 12.13
C ASN A 166 -10.50 1.07 13.40
N PHE A 167 -9.92 2.24 13.61
CA PHE A 167 -10.12 3.04 14.81
C PHE A 167 -11.58 3.51 15.00
N ASN A 168 -12.24 3.96 13.93
CA ASN A 168 -13.54 4.65 14.05
C ASN A 168 -14.73 3.67 14.14
N SER A 169 -14.67 2.53 13.45
CA SER A 169 -15.81 1.62 13.31
C SER A 169 -15.54 0.19 13.83
N GLY A 170 -14.37 -0.03 14.43
CA GLY A 170 -13.95 -1.35 14.87
C GLY A 170 -13.76 -2.28 13.67
N LYS A 171 -14.76 -3.09 13.31
CA LYS A 171 -14.69 -4.00 12.17
C LYS A 171 -15.14 -3.36 10.86
N ASN A 172 -14.33 -3.49 9.80
CA ASN A 172 -14.77 -3.17 8.45
C ASN A 172 -15.65 -4.30 7.89
N LYS A 173 -16.98 -4.15 7.99
CA LYS A 173 -17.96 -5.17 7.57
C LYS A 173 -17.88 -5.55 6.08
N THR A 174 -17.30 -4.71 5.24
CA THR A 174 -17.15 -4.98 3.79
C THR A 174 -15.81 -5.63 3.45
N PHE A 175 -14.93 -5.81 4.44
CA PHE A 175 -13.61 -6.38 4.22
C PHE A 175 -13.66 -7.86 3.82
N VAL A 176 -12.81 -8.23 2.87
CA VAL A 176 -12.75 -9.60 2.34
C VAL A 176 -11.43 -10.26 2.73
N ILE A 177 -11.52 -11.44 3.32
CA ILE A 177 -10.36 -12.31 3.58
C ILE A 177 -10.41 -13.46 2.56
N ALA A 178 -9.39 -13.57 1.73
CA ALA A 178 -9.26 -14.61 0.73
C ALA A 178 -8.23 -15.66 1.15
N GLY A 179 -8.52 -16.92 0.89
CA GLY A 179 -7.64 -18.02 1.25
C GLY A 179 -8.17 -19.36 0.75
N LYS A 180 -7.49 -20.45 1.10
CA LYS A 180 -7.95 -21.81 0.81
C LYS A 180 -9.10 -22.20 1.75
N LYS A 181 -10.10 -22.93 1.25
CA LYS A 181 -11.14 -23.55 2.08
C LYS A 181 -10.53 -24.43 3.18
N GLY A 182 -11.05 -24.36 4.38
CA GLY A 182 -10.51 -25.09 5.55
C GLY A 182 -9.30 -24.43 6.21
N SER A 183 -8.86 -23.24 5.74
CA SER A 183 -7.69 -22.55 6.32
C SER A 183 -8.01 -21.79 7.60
N THR A 184 -6.97 -21.43 8.35
CA THR A 184 -7.05 -20.52 9.49
C THR A 184 -7.61 -19.14 9.09
N ALA A 185 -7.37 -18.70 7.87
CA ALA A 185 -7.96 -17.47 7.29
C ALA A 185 -9.50 -17.56 7.23
N GLN A 186 -10.06 -18.71 6.84
CA GLN A 186 -11.50 -18.94 6.89
C GLN A 186 -12.04 -18.94 8.32
N THR A 187 -11.34 -19.59 9.23
CA THR A 187 -11.72 -19.63 10.66
C THR A 187 -11.71 -18.22 11.26
N TYR A 188 -10.66 -17.45 11.00
CA TYR A 188 -10.56 -16.06 11.45
C TYR A 188 -11.68 -15.19 10.86
N ALA A 189 -11.96 -15.30 9.56
CA ALA A 189 -13.04 -14.57 8.90
C ALA A 189 -14.39 -14.90 9.55
N LYS A 190 -14.73 -16.19 9.73
CA LYS A 190 -15.98 -16.66 10.36
C LYS A 190 -16.10 -16.15 11.81
N LYS A 191 -15.06 -16.32 12.63
CA LYS A 191 -15.04 -15.88 14.04
C LYS A 191 -15.28 -14.37 14.18
N ASN A 192 -14.77 -13.57 13.23
CA ASN A 192 -14.82 -12.12 13.30
C ASN A 192 -15.93 -11.50 12.43
N GLY A 193 -16.74 -12.32 11.71
CA GLY A 193 -17.84 -11.81 10.86
C GLY A 193 -17.37 -11.13 9.57
N PHE A 194 -16.18 -11.45 9.07
CA PHE A 194 -15.69 -10.98 7.77
C PHE A 194 -16.16 -11.90 6.65
N ARG A 195 -16.30 -11.33 5.45
CA ARG A 195 -16.56 -12.12 4.24
C ARG A 195 -15.32 -12.96 3.91
N PHE A 196 -15.54 -14.28 3.72
CA PHE A 196 -14.48 -15.18 3.24
C PHE A 196 -14.66 -15.48 1.75
N LEU A 197 -13.54 -15.47 1.02
CA LEU A 197 -13.47 -15.86 -0.38
C LEU A 197 -12.54 -17.07 -0.52
N ASN A 198 -13.08 -18.22 -0.93
CA ASN A 198 -12.29 -19.40 -1.24
C ASN A 198 -11.60 -19.25 -2.60
N ASN A 199 -10.66 -18.33 -2.67
CA ASN A 199 -9.89 -18.07 -3.88
C ASN A 199 -8.59 -17.34 -3.52
N THR A 200 -7.46 -17.88 -3.96
CA THR A 200 -6.15 -17.26 -3.81
C THR A 200 -5.64 -16.63 -5.11
N ALA A 201 -6.35 -16.82 -6.22
CA ALA A 201 -6.03 -16.19 -7.50
C ALA A 201 -6.41 -14.70 -7.49
N ALA A 202 -5.79 -13.94 -8.39
CA ALA A 202 -6.13 -12.55 -8.61
C ALA A 202 -7.60 -12.41 -9.06
N VAL A 203 -8.33 -11.52 -8.40
CA VAL A 203 -9.72 -11.23 -8.74
C VAL A 203 -9.76 -10.16 -9.81
N ARG A 204 -10.25 -10.53 -10.99
CA ARG A 204 -10.39 -9.61 -12.13
C ARG A 204 -11.66 -8.78 -12.04
N THR A 205 -11.65 -7.63 -12.69
CA THR A 205 -12.82 -6.77 -12.86
C THR A 205 -13.79 -7.42 -13.86
N ALA A 206 -14.95 -7.84 -13.39
CA ALA A 206 -16.01 -8.36 -14.26
C ALA A 206 -16.81 -7.23 -14.93
N LYS A 207 -17.02 -6.11 -14.21
CA LYS A 207 -17.79 -4.94 -14.67
C LYS A 207 -17.27 -3.67 -13.97
N MET A 208 -17.50 -2.52 -14.58
CA MET A 208 -17.34 -1.20 -13.93
C MET A 208 -18.68 -0.46 -13.92
N THR A 209 -18.86 0.41 -12.93
CA THR A 209 -20.00 1.30 -12.74
C THR A 209 -19.54 2.70 -12.35
N GLY A 210 -20.47 3.68 -12.24
CA GLY A 210 -20.15 5.04 -11.79
C GLY A 210 -19.45 5.91 -12.82
N VAL A 211 -19.44 5.51 -14.10
CA VAL A 211 -18.92 6.31 -15.22
C VAL A 211 -20.10 6.83 -16.03
N PRO A 212 -20.39 8.13 -16.02
CA PRO A 212 -21.47 8.71 -16.81
C PRO A 212 -21.11 8.67 -18.31
N LYS A 213 -22.11 8.52 -19.17
CA LYS A 213 -21.90 8.54 -20.64
C LYS A 213 -21.40 9.92 -21.12
N THR A 214 -21.94 10.99 -20.54
CA THR A 214 -21.62 12.38 -20.89
C THR A 214 -21.51 13.25 -19.65
N LYS A 215 -20.70 14.33 -19.72
CA LYS A 215 -20.60 15.33 -18.67
C LYS A 215 -20.14 16.67 -19.24
N THR A 216 -20.89 17.73 -19.00
CA THR A 216 -20.46 19.12 -19.28
C THR A 216 -19.67 19.66 -18.11
N ILE A 217 -18.49 20.27 -18.38
CA ILE A 217 -17.60 20.83 -17.38
C ILE A 217 -17.13 22.20 -17.86
N LEU A 218 -17.50 23.25 -17.15
CA LEU A 218 -17.05 24.60 -17.45
C LEU A 218 -15.53 24.73 -17.34
N ARG A 219 -14.95 25.63 -18.12
CA ARG A 219 -13.50 25.92 -18.09
C ARG A 219 -13.02 26.19 -16.65
N GLY A 220 -11.95 25.57 -16.24
CA GLY A 220 -11.36 25.68 -14.90
C GLY A 220 -12.07 24.87 -13.80
N LYS A 221 -13.31 24.42 -14.03
CA LYS A 221 -14.06 23.59 -13.06
C LYS A 221 -13.66 22.12 -13.16
N THR A 222 -14.00 21.35 -12.12
CA THR A 222 -13.69 19.93 -12.02
C THR A 222 -14.94 19.08 -11.78
N TYR A 223 -14.85 17.82 -12.19
CA TYR A 223 -15.83 16.78 -11.90
C TYR A 223 -15.09 15.47 -11.59
N THR A 224 -15.50 14.74 -10.56
CA THR A 224 -14.87 13.46 -10.21
C THR A 224 -15.73 12.30 -10.72
N ILE A 225 -15.19 11.47 -11.61
CA ILE A 225 -15.80 10.22 -12.04
C ILE A 225 -15.68 9.22 -10.90
N GLN A 226 -16.82 8.76 -10.36
CA GLN A 226 -16.93 7.81 -9.25
C GLN A 226 -16.92 6.36 -9.77
N ALA A 227 -15.88 6.00 -10.51
CA ALA A 227 -15.78 4.67 -11.09
C ALA A 227 -15.54 3.60 -9.99
N VAL A 228 -16.32 2.52 -10.04
CA VAL A 228 -16.22 1.39 -9.12
C VAL A 228 -16.10 0.09 -9.92
N THR A 229 -15.19 -0.79 -9.51
CA THR A 229 -15.07 -2.16 -10.05
C THR A 229 -16.12 -3.08 -9.44
N VAL A 230 -16.56 -4.06 -10.21
CA VAL A 230 -17.37 -5.17 -9.70
C VAL A 230 -16.61 -6.47 -10.02
N PRO A 231 -16.24 -7.25 -9.01
CA PRO A 231 -16.42 -6.97 -7.59
C PRO A 231 -15.56 -5.77 -7.11
N TYR A 232 -16.01 -5.06 -6.07
CA TYR A 232 -15.31 -3.87 -5.54
C TYR A 232 -13.92 -4.17 -4.97
N TYR A 233 -13.64 -5.43 -4.66
CA TYR A 233 -12.34 -5.95 -4.19
C TYR A 233 -11.48 -6.54 -5.32
N SER A 234 -11.73 -6.16 -6.58
CA SER A 234 -10.86 -6.51 -7.70
C SER A 234 -9.41 -6.10 -7.43
N ASP A 235 -8.46 -6.93 -7.88
CA ASP A 235 -7.02 -6.64 -7.78
C ASP A 235 -6.54 -5.73 -8.92
N GLU A 236 -7.41 -5.45 -9.91
CA GLU A 236 -7.10 -4.59 -11.04
C GLU A 236 -7.37 -3.13 -10.72
N LYS A 237 -6.40 -2.26 -11.07
CA LYS A 237 -6.52 -0.81 -10.87
C LYS A 237 -7.46 -0.18 -11.87
N ILE A 238 -8.14 0.89 -11.44
CA ILE A 238 -8.87 1.78 -12.34
C ILE A 238 -7.89 2.82 -12.89
N LEU A 239 -7.81 2.92 -14.20
CA LEU A 239 -6.98 3.87 -14.94
C LEU A 239 -7.86 4.85 -15.69
N PHE A 240 -7.41 6.11 -15.77
CA PHE A 240 -8.11 7.18 -16.44
C PHE A 240 -7.22 7.80 -17.52
N ARG A 241 -7.79 8.06 -18.70
CA ARG A 241 -7.08 8.70 -19.82
C ARG A 241 -8.00 9.66 -20.55
N SER A 242 -7.51 10.84 -20.89
CA SER A 242 -8.19 11.79 -21.77
C SER A 242 -7.72 11.62 -23.21
N SER A 243 -8.65 11.70 -24.18
CA SER A 243 -8.35 11.69 -25.60
C SER A 243 -7.67 13.00 -26.07
N ASP A 244 -8.00 14.13 -25.44
CA ASP A 244 -7.35 15.43 -25.69
C ASP A 244 -7.18 16.21 -24.38
N ARG A 245 -5.94 16.26 -23.90
CA ARG A 245 -5.59 16.95 -22.65
C ARG A 245 -5.65 18.48 -22.76
N ARG A 246 -5.70 19.03 -23.99
CA ARG A 246 -5.87 20.47 -24.24
C ARG A 246 -7.33 20.91 -24.02
N ILE A 247 -8.29 19.97 -24.10
CA ILE A 247 -9.72 20.21 -23.87
C ILE A 247 -10.10 19.83 -22.43
N ALA A 248 -9.74 18.63 -21.99
CA ALA A 248 -9.97 18.16 -20.62
C ALA A 248 -8.82 17.27 -20.13
N THR A 249 -8.37 17.47 -18.90
CA THR A 249 -7.42 16.58 -18.24
C THR A 249 -8.12 15.66 -17.24
N VAL A 250 -7.50 14.52 -16.93
CA VAL A 250 -7.96 13.63 -15.86
C VAL A 250 -6.74 13.12 -15.06
N ASN A 251 -6.87 13.03 -13.75
CA ASN A 251 -5.83 12.47 -12.89
C ASN A 251 -6.16 11.02 -12.48
N SER A 252 -5.24 10.38 -11.75
CA SER A 252 -5.38 9.00 -11.28
C SER A 252 -6.51 8.78 -10.26
N LYS A 253 -7.08 9.85 -9.71
CA LYS A 253 -8.24 9.80 -8.80
C LYS A 253 -9.58 9.97 -9.54
N GLY A 254 -9.55 10.09 -10.89
CA GLY A 254 -10.74 10.32 -11.71
C GLY A 254 -11.23 11.76 -11.71
N VAL A 255 -10.46 12.71 -11.18
CA VAL A 255 -10.81 14.14 -11.22
C VAL A 255 -10.53 14.67 -12.63
N VAL A 256 -11.59 15.03 -13.33
CA VAL A 256 -11.58 15.65 -14.66
C VAL A 256 -11.64 17.16 -14.50
N LYS A 257 -10.76 17.90 -15.22
CA LYS A 257 -10.76 19.37 -15.25
C LYS A 257 -10.96 19.87 -16.67
N GLY A 258 -11.94 20.76 -16.88
CA GLY A 258 -12.15 21.46 -18.17
C GLY A 258 -11.04 22.50 -18.40
N ILE A 259 -10.37 22.44 -19.55
CA ILE A 259 -9.25 23.31 -19.90
C ILE A 259 -9.70 24.37 -20.92
N ARG A 260 -10.37 23.96 -21.99
CA ARG A 260 -10.91 24.87 -23.02
C ARG A 260 -12.18 24.28 -23.65
N LYS A 261 -12.93 25.11 -24.37
CA LYS A 261 -14.10 24.70 -25.17
C LYS A 261 -13.73 23.59 -26.16
N GLY A 262 -14.55 22.57 -26.26
CA GLY A 262 -14.39 21.44 -27.18
C GLY A 262 -14.93 20.14 -26.56
N THR A 263 -14.66 19.03 -27.22
CA THR A 263 -15.08 17.69 -26.76
C THR A 263 -13.87 16.80 -26.57
N ALA A 264 -13.78 16.16 -25.39
CA ALA A 264 -12.80 15.11 -25.12
C ALA A 264 -13.50 13.87 -24.58
N VAL A 265 -12.91 12.70 -24.80
CA VAL A 265 -13.40 11.44 -24.27
C VAL A 265 -12.49 10.99 -23.14
N ILE A 266 -13.05 10.85 -21.92
CA ILE A 266 -12.33 10.25 -20.80
C ILE A 266 -12.59 8.75 -20.84
N THR A 267 -11.52 7.99 -21.06
CA THR A 267 -11.53 6.54 -20.96
C THR A 267 -11.23 6.12 -19.54
N VAL A 268 -12.07 5.23 -18.98
CA VAL A 268 -11.89 4.59 -17.67
C VAL A 268 -11.71 3.10 -17.92
N GLN A 269 -10.60 2.53 -17.47
CA GLN A 269 -10.24 1.14 -17.72
C GLN A 269 -9.84 0.42 -16.43
N SER A 270 -10.28 -0.84 -16.26
CA SER A 270 -9.78 -1.74 -15.23
C SER A 270 -9.65 -3.14 -15.82
N GLY A 271 -8.43 -3.65 -15.89
CA GLY A 271 -8.12 -4.87 -16.63
C GLY A 271 -8.59 -4.77 -18.07
N ALA A 272 -9.37 -5.77 -18.52
CA ALA A 272 -9.96 -5.79 -19.86
C ALA A 272 -11.22 -4.93 -20.00
N LYS A 273 -11.79 -4.42 -18.88
CA LYS A 273 -13.02 -3.64 -18.92
C LYS A 273 -12.75 -2.16 -19.16
N LYS A 274 -13.56 -1.56 -20.03
CA LYS A 274 -13.42 -0.19 -20.49
C LYS A 274 -14.76 0.51 -20.57
N LEU A 275 -14.86 1.72 -20.03
CA LEU A 275 -15.99 2.63 -20.16
C LEU A 275 -15.50 4.00 -20.62
N THR A 276 -16.36 4.79 -21.19
CA THR A 276 -16.03 6.13 -21.66
C THR A 276 -17.04 7.16 -21.16
N CYS A 277 -16.54 8.39 -20.92
CA CYS A 277 -17.35 9.56 -20.63
C CYS A 277 -17.00 10.65 -21.65
N LYS A 278 -17.95 11.10 -22.45
CA LYS A 278 -17.81 12.25 -23.33
C LYS A 278 -17.90 13.52 -22.47
N VAL A 279 -16.87 14.35 -22.50
CA VAL A 279 -16.77 15.62 -21.76
C VAL A 279 -16.84 16.77 -22.77
N THR A 280 -17.76 17.70 -22.50
CA THR A 280 -17.99 18.90 -23.32
C THR A 280 -17.88 20.17 -22.48
#